data_7431becc38ea29ad0c1c7b0dcf2763ba
#
_entry.id   7431becc38ea29ad0c1c7b0dcf2763ba
#
_cell.length_a   1.000
_cell.length_b   1.000
_cell.length_c   1.000
_cell.angle_alpha   90.00
_cell.angle_beta   90.00
_cell.angle_gamma   90.00
#
_symmetry.space_group_name_H-M   'P 1'
#
loop_
_entity.id
_entity.type
_entity.pdbx_description
1 polymer ?
#
loop_
_entity_poly.entity_id
_entity_poly.type
_entity_poly.pdbx_seq_one_letter_code
_entity_poly.pdbx_strand_id
1 'polypeptide(L)'
;MKISNRLFNDQQINQFSKNMENIQKIQSRISSGKNIIFASDDPVGAVELSGLKDVTGRIDQFLKNANLANDRLQLMDSTLEGAKDIFIRCNELAIQASNDVLGVGDREAIALEFDELKKELLSLANVQDSGGSFIYAGFKSQTQPFVTNSSGLVEYKGDRGVLNLNLSETRLVESTIDGATVFQDLSLIHISEPTRLEP
;
A
#
# COMPACT_ATOMS: atom_id res chain seq x y z
N MET A 1 36.28 24.35 68.81
CA MET A 1 36.83 23.31 67.91
C MET A 1 35.83 22.23 67.51
N LYS A 2 34.85 21.81 68.36
CA LYS A 2 33.88 20.75 67.99
C LYS A 2 32.91 21.14 66.85
N ILE A 3 32.54 22.42 66.66
CA ILE A 3 31.60 22.87 65.65
C ILE A 3 32.25 22.87 64.23
N SER A 4 33.55 23.22 64.18
CA SER A 4 34.29 23.20 62.90
C SER A 4 34.47 21.81 62.31
N ASN A 5 34.73 20.81 63.16
CA ASN A 5 34.87 19.43 62.71
C ASN A 5 33.51 18.81 62.17
N ARG A 6 32.39 19.20 62.78
CA ARG A 6 31.08 18.76 62.35
C ARG A 6 30.72 19.34 61.00
N LEU A 7 30.96 20.67 60.83
CA LEU A 7 30.70 21.32 59.52
C LEU A 7 31.60 20.74 58.41
N PHE A 8 32.86 20.45 58.71
CA PHE A 8 33.74 19.79 57.75
C PHE A 8 33.29 18.41 57.37
N ASN A 9 32.89 17.59 58.34
CA ASN A 9 32.36 16.25 58.07
C ASN A 9 31.06 16.30 57.23
N ASP A 10 30.14 17.20 57.56
CA ASP A 10 28.90 17.40 56.81
C ASP A 10 29.18 17.84 55.35
N GLN A 11 30.17 18.71 55.13
CA GLN A 11 30.64 19.11 53.81
C GLN A 11 31.22 17.91 53.03
N GLN A 12 32.05 17.07 53.69
CA GLN A 12 32.63 15.88 53.07
C GLN A 12 31.56 14.86 52.67
N ILE A 13 30.57 14.62 53.54
CA ILE A 13 29.46 13.73 53.26
C ILE A 13 28.62 14.24 52.07
N ASN A 14 28.34 15.53 52.04
CA ASN A 14 27.60 16.15 50.91
C ASN A 14 28.37 16.05 49.61
N GLN A 15 29.72 16.26 49.63
CA GLN A 15 30.58 16.12 48.45
C GLN A 15 30.62 14.66 47.97
N PHE A 16 30.72 13.71 48.90
CA PHE A 16 30.71 12.28 48.57
C PHE A 16 29.38 11.86 47.93
N SER A 17 28.26 12.34 48.51
CA SER A 17 26.91 12.07 47.96
C SER A 17 26.75 12.60 46.53
N LYS A 18 27.23 13.84 46.27
CA LYS A 18 27.21 14.41 44.92
C LYS A 18 28.09 13.62 43.93
N ASN A 19 29.27 13.17 44.38
CA ASN A 19 30.13 12.35 43.53
C ASN A 19 29.48 10.99 43.18
N MET A 20 28.82 10.35 44.15
CA MET A 20 28.10 9.11 43.92
C MET A 20 26.91 9.29 42.94
N GLU A 21 26.17 10.40 43.04
CA GLU A 21 25.11 10.75 42.10
C GLU A 21 25.68 10.96 40.69
N ASN A 22 26.78 11.66 40.55
CA ASN A 22 27.45 11.85 39.26
C ASN A 22 27.93 10.53 38.65
N ILE A 23 28.51 9.65 39.47
CA ILE A 23 28.92 8.30 39.02
C ILE A 23 27.72 7.50 38.52
N GLN A 24 26.60 7.52 39.24
CA GLN A 24 25.38 6.84 38.82
C GLN A 24 24.82 7.39 37.50
N LYS A 25 24.83 8.73 37.31
CA LYS A 25 24.42 9.38 36.06
C LYS A 25 25.33 8.97 34.90
N ILE A 26 26.64 8.98 35.10
CA ILE A 26 27.59 8.56 34.06
C ILE A 26 27.41 7.09 33.72
N GLN A 27 27.24 6.24 34.72
CA GLN A 27 27.01 4.80 34.53
C GLN A 27 25.72 4.52 33.77
N SER A 28 24.63 5.25 34.05
CA SER A 28 23.37 5.17 33.29
C SER A 28 23.55 5.63 31.84
N ARG A 29 24.32 6.70 31.57
CA ARG A 29 24.65 7.15 30.21
C ARG A 29 25.44 6.10 29.43
N ILE A 30 26.45 5.49 30.06
CA ILE A 30 27.23 4.42 29.43
C ILE A 30 26.37 3.22 29.14
N SER A 31 25.55 2.79 30.10
CA SER A 31 24.66 1.63 29.96
C SER A 31 23.58 1.82 28.90
N SER A 32 23.00 3.03 28.79
CA SER A 32 21.96 3.35 27.79
C SER A 32 22.51 3.72 26.43
N GLY A 33 23.82 4.06 26.33
CA GLY A 33 24.42 4.61 25.12
C GLY A 33 23.88 5.99 24.73
N LYS A 34 23.14 6.68 25.63
CA LYS A 34 22.49 7.97 25.39
C LYS A 34 23.11 9.04 26.26
N ASN A 35 23.40 10.22 25.68
CA ASN A 35 23.92 11.36 26.41
C ASN A 35 22.83 12.06 27.25
N ILE A 36 21.61 12.17 26.71
CA ILE A 36 20.43 12.73 27.38
C ILE A 36 19.51 11.58 27.73
N ILE A 37 19.31 11.33 29.03
CA ILE A 37 18.41 10.29 29.54
C ILE A 37 17.11 10.92 30.01
N PHE A 38 17.23 12.03 30.78
CA PHE A 38 16.09 12.77 31.30
C PHE A 38 16.10 14.19 30.71
N ALA A 39 14.89 14.73 30.48
CA ALA A 39 14.73 16.10 30.00
C ALA A 39 15.36 17.15 30.97
N SER A 40 15.52 16.79 32.24
CA SER A 40 16.20 17.63 33.26
C SER A 40 17.72 17.71 33.09
N ASP A 41 18.34 16.77 32.35
CA ASP A 41 19.81 16.77 32.17
C ASP A 41 20.24 17.85 31.18
N ASP A 42 19.46 18.05 30.11
CA ASP A 42 19.61 19.10 29.11
C ASP A 42 18.23 19.39 28.49
N PRO A 43 17.50 20.41 29.00
CA PRO A 43 16.17 20.73 28.50
C PRO A 43 16.15 21.19 27.04
N VAL A 44 17.18 21.90 26.58
CA VAL A 44 17.28 22.41 25.21
C VAL A 44 17.51 21.24 24.24
N GLY A 45 18.53 20.43 24.55
CA GLY A 45 18.83 19.23 23.77
C GLY A 45 17.67 18.20 23.75
N ALA A 46 16.90 18.11 24.86
CA ALA A 46 15.74 17.24 24.93
C ALA A 46 14.60 17.69 23.98
N VAL A 47 14.36 19.01 23.87
CA VAL A 47 13.38 19.56 22.92
C VAL A 47 13.82 19.32 21.48
N GLU A 48 15.09 19.58 21.17
CA GLU A 48 15.65 19.33 19.84
C GLU A 48 15.60 17.84 19.47
N LEU A 49 15.97 16.96 20.39
CA LEU A 49 15.88 15.52 20.21
C LEU A 49 14.45 15.04 19.96
N SER A 50 13.47 15.63 20.65
CA SER A 50 12.04 15.32 20.41
C SER A 50 11.63 15.73 19.01
N GLY A 51 12.00 16.95 18.57
CA GLY A 51 11.71 17.40 17.21
C GLY A 51 12.35 16.52 16.13
N LEU A 52 13.60 16.09 16.33
CA LEU A 52 14.28 15.17 15.41
C LEU A 52 13.61 13.78 15.36
N LYS A 53 13.15 13.27 16.51
CA LYS A 53 12.40 12.01 16.56
C LYS A 53 11.08 12.09 15.81
N ASP A 54 10.36 13.21 15.95
CA ASP A 54 9.10 13.42 15.22
C ASP A 54 9.33 13.48 13.71
N VAL A 55 10.40 14.15 13.26
CA VAL A 55 10.79 14.20 11.84
C VAL A 55 11.16 12.79 11.35
N THR A 56 11.98 12.06 12.12
CA THR A 56 12.37 10.69 11.76
C THR A 56 11.14 9.77 11.66
N GLY A 57 10.23 9.85 12.63
CA GLY A 57 9.00 9.06 12.62
C GLY A 57 8.11 9.35 11.40
N ARG A 58 8.04 10.62 10.96
CA ARG A 58 7.33 10.98 9.71
C ARG A 58 8.01 10.43 8.47
N ILE A 59 9.35 10.52 8.40
CA ILE A 59 10.12 9.94 7.29
C ILE A 59 9.92 8.42 7.23
N ASP A 60 9.97 7.72 8.35
CA ASP A 60 9.71 6.29 8.42
C ASP A 60 8.30 5.93 7.94
N GLN A 61 7.31 6.76 8.26
CA GLN A 61 5.94 6.58 7.75
C GLN A 61 5.88 6.81 6.24
N PHE A 62 6.54 7.83 5.71
CA PHE A 62 6.60 8.09 4.26
C PHE A 62 7.30 6.95 3.51
N LEU A 63 8.36 6.38 4.07
CA LEU A 63 9.04 5.21 3.49
C LEU A 63 8.10 3.98 3.45
N LYS A 64 7.36 3.72 4.51
CA LYS A 64 6.36 2.64 4.53
C LYS A 64 5.26 2.86 3.48
N ASN A 65 4.76 4.08 3.37
CA ASN A 65 3.77 4.44 2.36
C ASN A 65 4.33 4.28 0.93
N ALA A 66 5.59 4.67 0.70
CA ALA A 66 6.25 4.53 -0.59
C ALA A 66 6.40 3.06 -1.00
N ASN A 67 6.81 2.20 -0.07
CA ASN A 67 6.90 0.77 -0.32
C ASN A 67 5.52 0.18 -0.63
N LEU A 68 4.50 0.50 0.17
CA LEU A 68 3.12 0.05 -0.07
C LEU A 68 2.59 0.51 -1.44
N ALA A 69 2.85 1.77 -1.81
CA ALA A 69 2.47 2.29 -3.12
C ALA A 69 3.17 1.53 -4.25
N ASN A 70 4.48 1.29 -4.11
CA ASN A 70 5.26 0.56 -5.10
C ASN A 70 4.75 -0.87 -5.28
N ASP A 71 4.49 -1.59 -4.19
CA ASP A 71 3.98 -2.97 -4.22
C ASP A 71 2.62 -3.04 -4.93
N ARG A 72 1.72 -2.09 -4.63
CA ARG A 72 0.41 -2.01 -5.28
C ARG A 72 0.49 -1.67 -6.75
N LEU A 73 1.33 -0.69 -7.11
CA LEU A 73 1.52 -0.30 -8.51
C LEU A 73 2.14 -1.43 -9.34
N GLN A 74 3.10 -2.17 -8.80
CA GLN A 74 3.66 -3.35 -9.45
C GLN A 74 2.61 -4.45 -9.64
N LEU A 75 1.75 -4.68 -8.64
CA LEU A 75 0.66 -5.63 -8.74
C LEU A 75 -0.36 -5.21 -9.80
N MET A 76 -0.71 -3.92 -9.88
CA MET A 76 -1.58 -3.38 -10.93
C MET A 76 -0.95 -3.55 -12.31
N ASP A 77 0.32 -3.23 -12.47
CA ASP A 77 1.03 -3.35 -13.74
C ASP A 77 0.99 -4.80 -14.25
N SER A 78 1.33 -5.76 -13.38
CA SER A 78 1.29 -7.16 -13.74
C SER A 78 -0.11 -7.67 -14.06
N THR A 79 -1.15 -7.21 -13.36
CA THR A 79 -2.54 -7.61 -13.62
C THR A 79 -3.09 -6.99 -14.90
N LEU A 80 -2.71 -5.74 -15.21
CA LEU A 80 -3.08 -5.07 -16.45
C LEU A 80 -2.37 -5.69 -17.68
N GLU A 81 -1.11 -6.10 -17.52
CA GLU A 81 -0.41 -6.84 -18.55
C GLU A 81 -1.09 -8.19 -18.83
N GLY A 82 -1.44 -8.95 -17.80
CA GLY A 82 -2.22 -10.19 -17.96
C GLY A 82 -3.59 -9.96 -18.60
N ALA A 83 -4.31 -8.92 -18.20
CA ALA A 83 -5.58 -8.57 -18.82
C ALA A 83 -5.43 -8.21 -20.31
N LYS A 84 -4.40 -7.45 -20.67
CA LYS A 84 -4.06 -7.14 -22.07
C LYS A 84 -3.82 -8.40 -22.89
N ASP A 85 -3.07 -9.36 -22.37
CA ASP A 85 -2.76 -10.61 -23.07
C ASP A 85 -4.04 -11.45 -23.29
N ILE A 86 -4.93 -11.47 -22.29
CA ILE A 86 -6.28 -12.09 -22.44
C ILE A 86 -7.06 -11.41 -23.56
N PHE A 87 -7.09 -10.06 -23.63
CA PHE A 87 -7.80 -9.36 -24.70
C PHE A 87 -7.20 -9.63 -26.08
N ILE A 88 -5.88 -9.72 -26.21
CA ILE A 88 -5.22 -10.10 -27.45
C ILE A 88 -5.69 -11.50 -27.85
N ARG A 89 -5.70 -12.45 -26.94
CA ARG A 89 -6.13 -13.82 -27.20
C ARG A 89 -7.62 -13.89 -27.56
N CYS A 90 -8.48 -13.13 -26.87
CA CYS A 90 -9.90 -13.02 -27.23
C CYS A 90 -10.08 -12.50 -28.66
N ASN A 91 -9.30 -11.50 -29.09
CA ASN A 91 -9.36 -10.98 -30.45
C ASN A 91 -8.92 -12.01 -31.50
N GLU A 92 -7.85 -12.75 -31.23
CA GLU A 92 -7.41 -13.86 -32.10
C GLU A 92 -8.52 -14.91 -32.25
N LEU A 93 -9.14 -15.35 -31.16
CA LEU A 93 -10.23 -16.31 -31.16
C LEU A 93 -11.47 -15.78 -31.90
N ALA A 94 -11.78 -14.48 -31.74
CA ALA A 94 -12.88 -13.86 -32.44
C ALA A 94 -12.67 -13.86 -33.97
N ILE A 95 -11.44 -13.53 -34.41
CA ILE A 95 -11.06 -13.62 -35.83
C ILE A 95 -11.16 -15.06 -36.34
N GLN A 96 -10.67 -16.04 -35.54
CA GLN A 96 -10.74 -17.44 -35.87
C GLN A 96 -12.22 -17.92 -35.97
N ALA A 97 -13.07 -17.55 -35.00
CA ALA A 97 -14.47 -17.90 -34.95
C ALA A 97 -15.31 -17.34 -36.13
N SER A 98 -14.85 -16.20 -36.70
CA SER A 98 -15.48 -15.55 -37.86
C SER A 98 -15.23 -16.30 -39.19
N ASN A 99 -14.37 -17.32 -39.18
CA ASN A 99 -14.09 -18.12 -40.39
C ASN A 99 -15.24 -19.07 -40.69
N ASP A 100 -15.84 -18.96 -41.88
CA ASP A 100 -16.99 -19.77 -42.32
C ASP A 100 -16.67 -21.26 -42.54
N VAL A 101 -15.38 -21.61 -42.63
CA VAL A 101 -14.94 -23.03 -42.82
C VAL A 101 -15.04 -23.84 -41.52
N LEU A 102 -15.16 -23.18 -40.37
CA LEU A 102 -15.21 -23.86 -39.06
C LEU A 102 -16.52 -24.66 -38.87
N GLY A 103 -16.35 -25.92 -38.46
CA GLY A 103 -17.45 -26.79 -38.05
C GLY A 103 -18.06 -26.35 -36.70
N VAL A 104 -19.21 -26.95 -36.37
CA VAL A 104 -19.92 -26.68 -35.09
C VAL A 104 -19.01 -27.04 -33.89
N GLY A 105 -18.30 -28.18 -33.94
CA GLY A 105 -17.41 -28.62 -32.88
C GLY A 105 -16.22 -27.69 -32.67
N ASP A 106 -15.68 -27.09 -33.72
CA ASP A 106 -14.56 -26.13 -33.62
C ASP A 106 -15.03 -24.83 -32.95
N ARG A 107 -16.26 -24.38 -33.28
CA ARG A 107 -16.88 -23.21 -32.66
C ARG A 107 -17.20 -23.43 -31.18
N GLU A 108 -17.63 -24.65 -30.79
CA GLU A 108 -17.80 -25.03 -29.39
C GLU A 108 -16.47 -25.00 -28.61
N ALA A 109 -15.37 -25.50 -29.19
CA ALA A 109 -14.05 -25.45 -28.59
C ALA A 109 -13.59 -24.00 -28.34
N ILE A 110 -13.80 -23.11 -29.32
CA ILE A 110 -13.52 -21.69 -29.18
C ILE A 110 -14.37 -21.05 -28.06
N ALA A 111 -15.66 -21.40 -27.97
CA ALA A 111 -16.55 -20.89 -26.93
C ALA A 111 -16.07 -21.32 -25.51
N LEU A 112 -15.61 -22.54 -25.35
CA LEU A 112 -15.02 -23.02 -24.08
C LEU A 112 -13.74 -22.23 -23.72
N GLU A 113 -12.89 -21.93 -24.70
CA GLU A 113 -11.68 -21.12 -24.45
C GLU A 113 -12.07 -19.70 -24.02
N PHE A 114 -13.08 -19.08 -24.63
CA PHE A 114 -13.61 -17.78 -24.18
C PHE A 114 -14.11 -17.82 -22.73
N ASP A 115 -14.80 -18.89 -22.32
CA ASP A 115 -15.27 -19.03 -20.95
C ASP A 115 -14.13 -19.16 -19.96
N GLU A 116 -13.04 -19.83 -20.30
CA GLU A 116 -11.84 -19.90 -19.45
C GLU A 116 -11.13 -18.54 -19.38
N LEU A 117 -10.94 -17.84 -20.50
CA LEU A 117 -10.36 -16.50 -20.53
C LEU A 117 -11.21 -15.49 -19.72
N LYS A 118 -12.53 -15.60 -19.76
CA LYS A 118 -13.44 -14.80 -18.94
C LYS A 118 -13.22 -15.05 -17.44
N LYS A 119 -13.05 -16.31 -17.01
CA LYS A 119 -12.77 -16.67 -15.62
C LYS A 119 -11.42 -16.12 -15.17
N GLU A 120 -10.40 -16.22 -16.03
CA GLU A 120 -9.08 -15.69 -15.76
C GLU A 120 -9.10 -14.16 -15.62
N LEU A 121 -9.77 -13.46 -16.54
CA LEU A 121 -9.95 -12.01 -16.44
C LEU A 121 -10.69 -11.60 -15.16
N LEU A 122 -11.72 -12.35 -14.76
CA LEU A 122 -12.43 -12.11 -13.52
C LEU A 122 -11.54 -12.32 -12.28
N SER A 123 -10.63 -13.28 -12.34
CA SER A 123 -9.64 -13.51 -11.29
C SER A 123 -8.65 -12.34 -11.17
N LEU A 124 -8.14 -11.83 -12.30
CA LEU A 124 -7.27 -10.66 -12.33
C LEU A 124 -7.97 -9.39 -11.82
N ALA A 125 -9.25 -9.21 -12.20
CA ALA A 125 -10.07 -8.08 -11.74
C ALA A 125 -10.39 -8.13 -10.23
N ASN A 126 -10.27 -9.29 -9.59
CA ASN A 126 -10.51 -9.52 -8.16
C ASN A 126 -9.21 -9.78 -7.38
N VAL A 127 -8.07 -9.33 -7.89
CA VAL A 127 -6.78 -9.52 -7.21
C VAL A 127 -6.73 -8.73 -5.90
N GLN A 128 -6.07 -9.33 -4.89
CA GLN A 128 -5.86 -8.75 -3.58
C GLN A 128 -4.38 -8.42 -3.36
N ASP A 129 -4.13 -7.36 -2.61
CA ASP A 129 -2.78 -7.06 -2.12
C ASP A 129 -2.37 -8.02 -0.98
N SER A 130 -1.13 -7.92 -0.51
CA SER A 130 -0.61 -8.72 0.60
C SER A 130 -1.38 -8.55 1.91
N GLY A 131 -2.16 -7.49 2.05
CA GLY A 131 -3.04 -7.19 3.18
C GLY A 131 -4.45 -7.77 3.02
N GLY A 132 -4.75 -8.48 1.91
CA GLY A 132 -6.08 -9.02 1.62
C GLY A 132 -7.08 -7.98 1.12
N SER A 133 -6.62 -6.79 0.71
CA SER A 133 -7.48 -5.73 0.18
C SER A 133 -7.54 -5.81 -1.34
N PHE A 134 -8.74 -5.74 -1.91
CA PHE A 134 -8.94 -5.69 -3.35
C PHE A 134 -8.46 -4.35 -3.93
N ILE A 135 -7.57 -4.41 -4.93
CA ILE A 135 -6.93 -3.21 -5.49
C ILE A 135 -7.84 -2.42 -6.44
N TYR A 136 -8.87 -3.07 -7.01
CA TYR A 136 -9.82 -2.49 -7.97
C TYR A 136 -11.19 -2.17 -7.36
N ALA A 137 -11.35 -2.28 -6.03
CA ALA A 137 -12.62 -2.05 -5.34
C ALA A 137 -12.85 -0.59 -4.89
N GLY A 138 -11.89 0.31 -5.13
CA GLY A 138 -11.93 1.68 -4.64
C GLY A 138 -11.83 1.74 -3.11
N PHE A 139 -12.69 2.52 -2.45
CA PHE A 139 -12.72 2.59 -0.97
C PHE A 139 -13.29 1.33 -0.31
N LYS A 140 -14.04 0.51 -1.06
CA LYS A 140 -14.61 -0.77 -0.56
C LYS A 140 -13.61 -1.92 -0.62
N SER A 141 -12.37 -1.70 -0.20
CA SER A 141 -11.25 -2.63 -0.36
C SER A 141 -11.47 -4.03 0.23
N GLN A 142 -12.45 -4.22 1.12
CA GLN A 142 -12.81 -5.51 1.72
C GLN A 142 -13.93 -6.24 0.96
N THR A 143 -14.51 -5.62 -0.06
CA THR A 143 -15.60 -6.20 -0.86
C THR A 143 -15.07 -6.62 -2.21
N GLN A 144 -15.39 -7.83 -2.64
CA GLN A 144 -15.04 -8.33 -3.98
C GLN A 144 -15.65 -7.40 -5.05
N PRO A 145 -14.82 -6.76 -5.90
CA PRO A 145 -15.30 -5.75 -6.83
C PRO A 145 -16.13 -6.30 -7.98
N PHE A 146 -15.79 -7.47 -8.52
CA PHE A 146 -16.48 -8.08 -9.65
C PHE A 146 -17.10 -9.40 -9.26
N VAL A 147 -18.42 -9.48 -9.31
CA VAL A 147 -19.20 -10.65 -8.91
C VAL A 147 -20.09 -11.08 -10.06
N THR A 148 -20.12 -12.37 -10.36
CA THR A 148 -21.05 -12.92 -11.35
C THR A 148 -22.42 -13.10 -10.70
N ASN A 149 -23.46 -12.50 -11.30
CA ASN A 149 -24.84 -12.66 -10.84
C ASN A 149 -25.45 -13.99 -11.32
N SER A 150 -26.68 -14.29 -10.89
CA SER A 150 -27.40 -15.51 -11.27
C SER A 150 -27.69 -15.64 -12.76
N SER A 151 -27.58 -14.55 -13.52
CA SER A 151 -27.76 -14.51 -14.98
C SER A 151 -26.44 -14.71 -15.75
N GLY A 152 -25.30 -14.95 -15.05
CA GLY A 152 -23.97 -15.11 -15.67
C GLY A 152 -23.29 -13.80 -16.07
N LEU A 153 -23.92 -12.65 -15.78
CA LEU A 153 -23.35 -11.33 -16.04
C LEU A 153 -22.45 -10.90 -14.88
N VAL A 154 -21.33 -10.25 -15.21
CA VAL A 154 -20.40 -9.69 -14.21
C VAL A 154 -20.88 -8.30 -13.80
N GLU A 155 -21.02 -8.10 -12.50
CA GLU A 155 -21.51 -6.87 -11.89
C GLU A 155 -20.40 -6.25 -11.03
N TYR A 156 -20.17 -4.94 -11.18
CA TYR A 156 -19.19 -4.21 -10.35
C TYR A 156 -19.87 -3.75 -9.06
N LYS A 157 -19.31 -4.16 -7.91
CA LYS A 157 -19.80 -3.81 -6.55
C LYS A 157 -18.84 -2.92 -5.77
N GLY A 158 -17.74 -2.54 -6.38
CA GLY A 158 -16.81 -1.56 -5.83
C GLY A 158 -17.38 -0.14 -5.82
N ASP A 159 -16.52 0.83 -5.55
CA ASP A 159 -16.81 2.24 -5.76
C ASP A 159 -15.70 2.90 -6.61
N ARG A 160 -15.92 4.16 -7.01
CA ARG A 160 -14.97 4.93 -7.84
C ARG A 160 -13.94 5.72 -7.03
N GLY A 161 -13.76 5.36 -5.76
CA GLY A 161 -12.80 6.01 -4.88
C GLY A 161 -11.37 5.66 -5.23
N VAL A 162 -10.47 6.65 -5.16
CA VAL A 162 -9.04 6.45 -5.33
C VAL A 162 -8.34 6.68 -3.99
N LEU A 163 -7.59 5.69 -3.53
CA LEU A 163 -6.81 5.78 -2.29
C LEU A 163 -5.49 6.48 -2.57
N ASN A 164 -5.28 7.58 -1.85
CA ASN A 164 -4.06 8.37 -1.93
C ASN A 164 -3.15 8.07 -0.75
N LEU A 165 -1.86 7.88 -1.00
CA LEU A 165 -0.82 7.71 0.01
C LEU A 165 0.10 8.93 0.03
N ASN A 166 0.35 9.44 1.25
CA ASN A 166 1.30 10.54 1.46
C ASN A 166 2.73 9.98 1.36
N LEU A 167 3.51 10.42 0.37
CA LEU A 167 4.94 10.12 0.22
C LEU A 167 5.84 11.17 0.83
N SER A 168 5.31 12.38 1.03
CA SER A 168 5.95 13.49 1.74
C SER A 168 4.88 14.43 2.30
N GLU A 169 5.28 15.50 2.94
CA GLU A 169 4.34 16.53 3.45
C GLU A 169 3.49 17.17 2.33
N THR A 170 4.00 17.19 1.09
CA THR A 170 3.36 17.88 -0.04
C THR A 170 3.05 16.95 -1.21
N ARG A 171 3.46 15.68 -1.17
CA ARG A 171 3.31 14.76 -2.29
C ARG A 171 2.40 13.59 -1.94
N LEU A 172 1.31 13.50 -2.69
CA LEU A 172 0.36 12.40 -2.71
C LEU A 172 0.58 11.53 -3.95
N VAL A 173 0.40 10.24 -3.81
CA VAL A 173 0.39 9.28 -4.94
C VAL A 173 -0.88 8.44 -4.84
N GLU A 174 -1.56 8.30 -5.96
CA GLU A 174 -2.68 7.38 -6.11
C GLU A 174 -2.17 5.94 -6.05
N SER A 175 -2.72 5.15 -5.13
CA SER A 175 -2.30 3.77 -4.88
C SER A 175 -3.33 2.73 -5.32
N THR A 176 -4.47 3.18 -5.86
CA THR A 176 -5.53 2.33 -6.43
C THR A 176 -6.10 3.00 -7.68
N ILE A 177 -6.68 2.19 -8.56
CA ILE A 177 -7.41 2.64 -9.75
C ILE A 177 -8.84 2.10 -9.64
N ASP A 178 -9.82 2.86 -10.13
CA ASP A 178 -11.21 2.42 -10.22
C ASP A 178 -11.34 1.24 -11.19
N GLY A 179 -11.80 0.10 -10.68
CA GLY A 179 -11.97 -1.10 -11.47
C GLY A 179 -13.03 -0.96 -12.56
N ALA A 180 -14.05 -0.11 -12.36
CA ALA A 180 -15.07 0.12 -13.39
C ALA A 180 -14.44 0.79 -14.62
N THR A 181 -13.61 1.82 -14.43
CA THR A 181 -12.90 2.48 -15.55
C THR A 181 -11.97 1.51 -16.28
N VAL A 182 -11.28 0.64 -15.55
CA VAL A 182 -10.31 -0.29 -16.16
C VAL A 182 -11.01 -1.44 -16.91
N PHE A 183 -12.01 -2.08 -16.32
CA PHE A 183 -12.57 -3.32 -16.85
C PHE A 183 -13.94 -3.16 -17.51
N GLN A 184 -14.77 -2.16 -17.12
CA GLN A 184 -16.06 -1.94 -17.77
C GLN A 184 -15.96 -1.07 -19.01
N ASP A 185 -15.18 0.01 -18.97
CA ASP A 185 -15.03 0.88 -20.15
C ASP A 185 -14.27 0.19 -21.28
N LEU A 186 -13.27 -0.66 -20.97
CA LEU A 186 -12.59 -1.48 -21.97
C LEU A 186 -13.49 -2.54 -22.60
N SER A 187 -14.46 -3.08 -21.86
CA SER A 187 -15.34 -4.16 -22.32
C SER A 187 -16.52 -3.68 -23.18
N LEU A 188 -17.00 -2.45 -22.97
CA LEU A 188 -18.21 -1.94 -23.63
C LEU A 188 -17.94 -1.09 -24.87
N ILE A 189 -16.81 -0.38 -24.94
CA ILE A 189 -16.55 0.57 -26.02
C ILE A 189 -16.02 -0.12 -27.29
N HIS A 190 -15.30 -1.24 -27.16
CA HIS A 190 -14.71 -1.92 -28.32
C HIS A 190 -15.51 -3.10 -28.87
N ILE A 191 -16.54 -3.56 -28.16
CA ILE A 191 -17.39 -4.67 -28.63
C ILE A 191 -18.77 -4.19 -29.15
N SER A 192 -19.19 -2.98 -28.80
CA SER A 192 -20.54 -2.46 -29.12
C SER A 192 -20.61 -1.35 -30.17
N GLU A 193 -19.50 -0.97 -30.81
CA GLU A 193 -19.57 -0.20 -32.06
C GLU A 193 -19.34 -1.11 -33.30
N PRO A 194 -20.39 -1.80 -33.78
CA PRO A 194 -20.39 -2.17 -35.17
C PRO A 194 -20.54 -0.86 -35.96
N THR A 195 -19.46 -0.44 -36.63
CA THR A 195 -19.48 0.46 -37.78
C THR A 195 -20.91 0.94 -38.15
N ARG A 196 -21.33 2.05 -37.56
CA ARG A 196 -22.41 2.83 -38.12
C ARG A 196 -21.84 3.56 -39.33
N LEU A 197 -21.86 2.86 -40.44
CA LEU A 197 -21.77 3.48 -41.75
C LEU A 197 -23.04 4.35 -41.86
N GLU A 198 -22.88 5.64 -41.69
CA GLU A 198 -23.90 6.59 -42.11
C GLU A 198 -23.97 6.60 -43.67
N PRO A 199 -25.18 6.71 -44.22
CA PRO A 199 -25.41 6.71 -45.68
C PRO A 199 -24.97 8.01 -46.35
#